data_da931d927c61dba9694c0bdb118676e1
#
_entry.id   da931d927c61dba9694c0bdb118676e1
#
_cell.length_a   1.000
_cell.length_b   1.000
_cell.length_c   1.000
_cell.angle_alpha   90.00
_cell.angle_beta   90.00
_cell.angle_gamma   90.00
#
_symmetry.space_group_name_H-M   'P 1'
#
loop_
_entity.id
_entity.type
_entity.pdbx_description
1 polymer ?
#
loop_
_entity_poly.entity_id
_entity_poly.type
_entity_poly.pdbx_seq_one_letter_code
_entity_poly.pdbx_strand_id
1 'polypeptide(L)'
;MKYINSFLFFCVIVLVGCNQQPTFTISGTITDGQDQKIYLEHTSLVGTTIIDSCVIENNGKFLLESAAPEYPDFYRIRIGQQSLPLIIDSIEQIQINSTLAELSYTQDISGSESCLQIAKLRAIARKASRDELREASKQMIVANPASLVAYYAVFLKQNGLAVWDITQASDRRLFQAVATSFDLHWPDYDRTI
;
A
#
# COMPACT_ATOMS: atom_id res chain seq x y z
N MET A 1 -62.75 -41.53 -18.32
CA MET A 1 -61.74 -41.40 -17.25
C MET A 1 -60.48 -40.86 -17.93
N LYS A 2 -60.16 -39.57 -17.73
CA LYS A 2 -58.99 -38.93 -18.33
C LYS A 2 -58.00 -38.68 -17.19
N TYR A 3 -56.80 -39.31 -17.31
CA TYR A 3 -55.72 -39.06 -16.40
C TYR A 3 -54.96 -37.81 -16.85
N ILE A 4 -54.99 -36.77 -16.04
CA ILE A 4 -54.19 -35.56 -16.21
C ILE A 4 -52.84 -35.81 -15.51
N ASN A 5 -51.78 -36.06 -16.30
CA ASN A 5 -50.42 -36.11 -15.80
C ASN A 5 -49.93 -34.66 -15.59
N SER A 6 -49.89 -34.24 -14.29
CA SER A 6 -49.27 -32.99 -13.87
C SER A 6 -47.76 -33.21 -13.80
N PHE A 7 -47.00 -32.71 -14.80
CA PHE A 7 -45.55 -32.73 -14.82
C PHE A 7 -45.04 -31.50 -14.04
N LEU A 8 -44.71 -31.74 -12.79
CA LEU A 8 -44.14 -30.71 -11.92
C LEU A 8 -42.69 -30.44 -12.34
N PHE A 9 -42.44 -29.36 -13.10
CA PHE A 9 -41.11 -28.94 -13.51
C PHE A 9 -40.44 -28.28 -12.31
N PHE A 10 -39.58 -29.04 -11.61
CA PHE A 10 -38.76 -28.53 -10.48
C PHE A 10 -37.59 -27.74 -11.03
N CYS A 11 -37.73 -26.42 -11.07
CA CYS A 11 -36.66 -25.50 -11.50
C CYS A 11 -35.61 -25.40 -10.38
N VAL A 12 -34.53 -26.16 -10.49
CA VAL A 12 -33.37 -26.04 -9.59
C VAL A 12 -32.61 -24.77 -9.99
N ILE A 13 -32.82 -23.69 -9.22
CA ILE A 13 -32.01 -22.46 -9.33
C ILE A 13 -30.66 -22.77 -8.69
N VAL A 14 -29.66 -23.09 -9.51
CA VAL A 14 -28.26 -23.16 -9.09
C VAL A 14 -27.77 -21.73 -8.86
N LEU A 15 -27.75 -21.29 -7.61
CA LEU A 15 -27.07 -20.08 -7.20
C LEU A 15 -25.57 -20.33 -7.34
N VAL A 16 -25.03 -19.96 -8.50
CA VAL A 16 -23.57 -19.84 -8.67
C VAL A 16 -23.15 -18.60 -7.88
N GLY A 17 -22.80 -18.81 -6.63
CA GLY A 17 -22.18 -17.78 -5.81
C GLY A 17 -20.85 -17.43 -6.47
N CYS A 18 -20.77 -16.28 -7.13
CA CYS A 18 -19.50 -15.71 -7.56
C CYS A 18 -18.68 -15.43 -6.31
N ASN A 19 -17.75 -16.29 -5.98
CA ASN A 19 -16.78 -16.07 -4.90
C ASN A 19 -15.73 -15.06 -5.43
N GLN A 20 -16.12 -13.78 -5.54
CA GLN A 20 -15.17 -12.75 -5.93
C GLN A 20 -14.20 -12.58 -4.75
N GLN A 21 -12.93 -12.80 -5.02
CA GLN A 21 -11.89 -12.42 -4.05
C GLN A 21 -12.00 -10.93 -3.76
N PRO A 22 -11.91 -10.54 -2.49
CA PRO A 22 -11.88 -9.12 -2.13
C PRO A 22 -10.71 -8.43 -2.83
N THR A 23 -10.96 -7.25 -3.41
CA THR A 23 -9.96 -6.47 -4.14
C THR A 23 -9.76 -5.11 -3.49
N PHE A 24 -8.57 -4.53 -3.69
CA PHE A 24 -8.33 -3.11 -3.48
C PHE A 24 -8.16 -2.40 -4.82
N THR A 25 -8.44 -1.11 -4.84
CA THR A 25 -8.29 -0.28 -6.04
C THR A 25 -7.43 0.94 -5.76
N ILE A 26 -6.66 1.35 -6.77
CA ILE A 26 -5.91 2.60 -6.77
C ILE A 26 -6.32 3.37 -8.01
N SER A 27 -6.91 4.54 -7.83
CA SER A 27 -7.38 5.39 -8.91
C SER A 27 -6.97 6.84 -8.70
N GLY A 28 -7.15 7.68 -9.70
CA GLY A 28 -6.89 9.11 -9.58
C GLY A 28 -6.46 9.76 -10.87
N THR A 29 -5.69 10.85 -10.74
CA THR A 29 -5.27 11.66 -11.89
C THR A 29 -3.77 11.98 -11.78
N ILE A 30 -3.02 11.66 -12.85
CA ILE A 30 -1.63 12.07 -13.02
C ILE A 30 -1.55 13.03 -14.20
N THR A 31 -1.43 14.32 -13.90
CA THR A 31 -1.21 15.33 -14.94
C THR A 31 0.20 15.19 -15.51
N ASP A 32 0.37 15.47 -16.81
CA ASP A 32 1.62 15.28 -17.57
C ASP A 32 2.09 13.82 -17.69
N GLY A 33 1.19 12.87 -17.36
CA GLY A 33 1.47 11.43 -17.46
C GLY A 33 0.69 10.73 -18.58
N GLN A 34 -0.04 11.46 -19.44
CA GLN A 34 -0.87 10.90 -20.50
C GLN A 34 -0.06 9.98 -21.41
N ASP A 35 -0.70 8.91 -21.89
CA ASP A 35 -0.12 7.87 -22.73
C ASP A 35 1.03 7.07 -22.10
N GLN A 36 1.45 7.39 -20.87
CA GLN A 36 2.45 6.62 -20.17
C GLN A 36 1.82 5.42 -19.46
N LYS A 37 2.60 4.36 -19.33
CA LYS A 37 2.20 3.17 -18.60
C LYS A 37 2.49 3.33 -17.11
N ILE A 38 1.44 3.16 -16.30
CA ILE A 38 1.54 3.08 -14.85
C ILE A 38 1.46 1.61 -14.42
N TYR A 39 2.32 1.23 -13.49
CA TYR A 39 2.42 -0.12 -12.96
C TYR A 39 2.08 -0.12 -11.48
N LEU A 40 1.32 -1.11 -11.06
CA LEU A 40 1.18 -1.50 -9.65
C LEU A 40 2.13 -2.65 -9.39
N GLU A 41 2.99 -2.49 -8.41
CA GLU A 41 4.03 -3.45 -8.07
C GLU A 41 3.92 -3.84 -6.60
N HIS A 42 3.96 -5.13 -6.32
CA HIS A 42 4.08 -5.68 -4.96
C HIS A 42 5.56 -5.77 -4.60
N THR A 43 5.93 -5.30 -3.41
CA THR A 43 7.32 -5.26 -2.91
C THR A 43 7.47 -6.25 -1.76
N SER A 44 7.93 -7.45 -2.06
CA SER A 44 8.22 -8.50 -1.07
C SER A 44 9.68 -8.42 -0.58
N LEU A 45 10.04 -9.27 0.38
CA LEU A 45 11.42 -9.40 0.87
C LEU A 45 12.38 -9.94 -0.20
N VAL A 46 11.88 -10.71 -1.16
CA VAL A 46 12.70 -11.35 -2.22
C VAL A 46 12.76 -10.52 -3.50
N GLY A 47 11.92 -9.50 -3.65
CA GLY A 47 11.91 -8.65 -4.83
C GLY A 47 10.60 -7.94 -5.10
N THR A 48 10.51 -7.35 -6.28
CA THR A 48 9.35 -6.59 -6.72
C THR A 48 8.71 -7.27 -7.93
N THR A 49 7.38 -7.46 -7.88
CA THR A 49 6.59 -8.10 -8.94
C THR A 49 5.51 -7.15 -9.43
N ILE A 50 5.35 -7.00 -10.74
CA ILE A 50 4.24 -6.26 -11.34
C ILE A 50 2.99 -7.11 -11.18
N ILE A 51 1.94 -6.54 -10.58
CA ILE A 51 0.66 -7.22 -10.35
C ILE A 51 -0.49 -6.65 -11.19
N ASP A 52 -0.38 -5.37 -11.60
CA ASP A 52 -1.32 -4.74 -12.52
C ASP A 52 -0.65 -3.59 -13.28
N SER A 53 -1.26 -3.15 -14.39
CA SER A 53 -0.79 -1.98 -15.14
C SER A 53 -1.86 -1.48 -16.10
N CYS A 54 -1.92 -0.16 -16.29
CA CYS A 54 -2.74 0.44 -17.34
C CYS A 54 -1.99 1.56 -18.05
N VAL A 55 -2.56 2.09 -19.12
CA VAL A 55 -2.11 3.32 -19.76
C VAL A 55 -2.94 4.48 -19.19
N ILE A 56 -2.26 5.55 -18.78
CA ILE A 56 -2.91 6.76 -18.28
C ILE A 56 -3.69 7.41 -19.42
N GLU A 57 -4.97 7.67 -19.20
CA GLU A 57 -5.86 8.26 -20.20
C GLU A 57 -5.45 9.70 -20.58
N ASN A 58 -5.99 10.22 -21.69
CA ASN A 58 -5.75 11.60 -22.15
C ASN A 58 -6.14 12.68 -21.13
N ASN A 59 -7.10 12.39 -20.25
CA ASN A 59 -7.52 13.27 -19.15
C ASN A 59 -6.67 13.08 -17.87
N GLY A 60 -5.61 12.25 -17.94
CA GLY A 60 -4.73 11.92 -16.84
C GLY A 60 -5.25 10.84 -15.89
N LYS A 61 -6.45 10.28 -16.10
CA LYS A 61 -7.04 9.27 -15.22
C LYS A 61 -6.39 7.91 -15.39
N PHE A 62 -6.39 7.16 -14.28
CA PHE A 62 -5.97 5.77 -14.24
C PHE A 62 -6.78 4.99 -13.22
N LEU A 63 -6.84 3.68 -13.40
CA LEU A 63 -7.39 2.72 -12.45
C LEU A 63 -6.53 1.46 -12.46
N LEU A 64 -6.12 1.04 -11.28
CA LEU A 64 -5.40 -0.20 -11.02
C LEU A 64 -6.17 -0.99 -9.97
N GLU A 65 -6.17 -2.32 -10.10
CA GLU A 65 -6.91 -3.21 -9.19
C GLU A 65 -6.09 -4.47 -8.94
N SER A 66 -6.18 -5.00 -7.72
CA SER A 66 -5.59 -6.30 -7.38
C SER A 66 -6.35 -6.95 -6.23
N ALA A 67 -6.12 -8.26 -6.02
CA ALA A 67 -6.61 -8.96 -4.84
C ALA A 67 -6.08 -8.29 -3.57
N ALA A 68 -6.94 -8.14 -2.56
CA ALA A 68 -6.55 -7.62 -1.27
C ALA A 68 -5.54 -8.57 -0.60
N PRO A 69 -4.50 -8.05 0.05
CA PRO A 69 -3.54 -8.88 0.75
C PRO A 69 -4.18 -9.54 1.99
N GLU A 70 -3.66 -10.70 2.37
CA GLU A 70 -4.06 -11.39 3.61
C GLU A 70 -3.60 -10.63 4.85
N TYR A 71 -2.39 -10.06 4.77
CA TYR A 71 -1.79 -9.16 5.77
C TYR A 71 -1.45 -7.82 5.12
N PRO A 72 -1.41 -6.72 5.87
CA PRO A 72 -0.89 -5.45 5.35
C PRO A 72 0.47 -5.65 4.67
N ASP A 73 0.68 -5.09 3.48
CA ASP A 73 1.96 -5.26 2.78
C ASP A 73 2.35 -4.04 1.95
N PHE A 74 3.61 -4.05 1.48
CA PHE A 74 4.18 -2.96 0.71
C PHE A 74 3.94 -3.12 -0.77
N TYR A 75 3.44 -2.05 -1.35
CA TYR A 75 3.23 -1.88 -2.78
C TYR A 75 3.90 -0.59 -3.25
N ARG A 76 3.93 -0.39 -4.54
CA ARG A 76 4.23 0.92 -5.13
C ARG A 76 3.55 1.08 -6.48
N ILE A 77 3.19 2.30 -6.81
CA ILE A 77 2.93 2.66 -8.21
C ILE A 77 4.20 3.22 -8.84
N ARG A 78 4.42 2.92 -10.11
CA ARG A 78 5.59 3.39 -10.88
C ARG A 78 5.21 3.85 -12.27
N ILE A 79 5.77 5.00 -12.68
CA ILE A 79 5.69 5.55 -14.03
C ILE A 79 7.11 5.94 -14.43
N GLY A 80 7.70 5.24 -15.41
CA GLY A 80 9.10 5.45 -15.78
C GLY A 80 10.03 5.29 -14.57
N GLN A 81 10.72 6.36 -14.20
CA GLN A 81 11.64 6.41 -13.05
C GLN A 81 10.97 6.93 -11.75
N GLN A 82 9.77 7.48 -11.85
CA GLN A 82 9.03 7.96 -10.68
C GLN A 82 8.32 6.81 -9.99
N SER A 83 8.38 6.77 -8.66
CA SER A 83 7.65 5.76 -7.89
C SER A 83 7.12 6.31 -6.57
N LEU A 84 5.93 5.88 -6.20
CA LEU A 84 5.29 6.20 -4.93
C LEU A 84 5.07 4.90 -4.16
N PRO A 85 5.74 4.69 -3.01
CA PRO A 85 5.48 3.55 -2.16
C PRO A 85 4.12 3.70 -1.47
N LEU A 86 3.46 2.57 -1.29
CA LEU A 86 2.14 2.44 -0.69
C LEU A 86 2.17 1.31 0.35
N ILE A 87 1.28 1.39 1.32
CA ILE A 87 0.94 0.29 2.21
C ILE A 87 -0.53 -0.02 1.95
N ILE A 88 -0.83 -1.26 1.64
CA ILE A 88 -2.21 -1.75 1.47
C ILE A 88 -2.53 -2.59 2.70
N ASP A 89 -3.48 -2.11 3.50
CA ASP A 89 -3.85 -2.78 4.75
C ASP A 89 -4.92 -3.86 4.52
N SER A 90 -5.81 -3.66 3.54
CA SER A 90 -6.93 -4.57 3.27
C SER A 90 -7.66 -4.21 1.97
N ILE A 91 -9.00 -4.34 1.96
CA ILE A 91 -9.89 -3.85 0.90
C ILE A 91 -9.98 -2.33 1.02
N GLU A 92 -9.23 -1.62 0.19
CA GLU A 92 -9.16 -0.16 0.21
C GLU A 92 -9.49 0.40 -1.18
N GLN A 93 -10.03 1.62 -1.20
CA GLN A 93 -10.24 2.40 -2.42
C GLN A 93 -9.39 3.66 -2.32
N ILE A 94 -8.17 3.59 -2.85
CA ILE A 94 -7.17 4.64 -2.72
C ILE A 94 -7.29 5.60 -3.90
N GLN A 95 -7.34 6.89 -3.61
CA GLN A 95 -7.28 7.94 -4.62
C GLN A 95 -5.95 8.70 -4.50
N ILE A 96 -5.30 8.91 -5.65
CA ILE A 96 -4.01 9.58 -5.74
C ILE A 96 -4.07 10.61 -6.87
N ASN A 97 -3.84 11.88 -6.52
CA ASN A 97 -3.70 12.93 -7.51
C ASN A 97 -2.29 13.52 -7.46
N SER A 98 -1.69 13.73 -8.63
CA SER A 98 -0.34 14.28 -8.73
C SER A 98 -0.06 14.83 -10.12
N THR A 99 1.07 15.51 -10.25
CA THR A 99 1.76 15.62 -11.55
C THR A 99 2.76 14.47 -11.68
N LEU A 100 3.17 14.14 -12.89
CA LEU A 100 4.19 13.11 -13.10
C LEU A 100 5.50 13.45 -12.35
N ALA A 101 5.90 14.71 -12.36
CA ALA A 101 7.14 15.17 -11.70
C ALA A 101 7.10 15.05 -10.18
N GLU A 102 5.92 15.23 -9.56
CA GLU A 102 5.75 15.20 -8.10
C GLU A 102 5.23 13.85 -7.58
N LEU A 103 5.01 12.86 -8.44
CA LEU A 103 4.45 11.56 -8.06
C LEU A 103 5.12 10.96 -6.82
N SER A 104 6.46 10.97 -6.80
CA SER A 104 7.23 10.37 -5.69
C SER A 104 7.04 11.07 -4.34
N TYR A 105 6.44 12.26 -4.30
CA TYR A 105 6.31 13.07 -3.10
C TYR A 105 4.90 13.61 -2.87
N THR A 106 3.94 13.20 -3.68
CA THR A 106 2.55 13.63 -3.52
C THR A 106 2.01 13.28 -2.14
N GLN A 107 1.21 14.17 -1.59
CA GLN A 107 0.43 13.98 -0.37
C GLN A 107 -1.08 14.03 -0.64
N ASP A 108 -1.48 14.23 -1.90
CA ASP A 108 -2.88 14.18 -2.31
C ASP A 108 -3.29 12.70 -2.48
N ILE A 109 -3.41 12.04 -1.33
CA ILE A 109 -3.76 10.63 -1.18
C ILE A 109 -4.93 10.55 -0.21
N SER A 110 -5.96 9.80 -0.57
CA SER A 110 -7.10 9.51 0.29
C SER A 110 -7.51 8.04 0.17
N GLY A 111 -8.33 7.56 1.12
CA GLY A 111 -8.81 6.17 1.15
C GLY A 111 -7.86 5.19 1.85
N SER A 112 -6.66 5.63 2.29
CA SER A 112 -5.72 4.83 3.10
C SER A 112 -4.94 5.74 4.03
N GLU A 113 -5.08 5.52 5.34
CA GLU A 113 -4.32 6.28 6.35
C GLU A 113 -2.85 5.91 6.34
N SER A 114 -2.52 4.63 6.16
CA SER A 114 -1.14 4.14 6.08
C SER A 114 -0.39 4.77 4.90
N CYS A 115 -1.01 4.84 3.72
CA CYS A 115 -0.43 5.53 2.56
C CYS A 115 -0.21 7.01 2.83
N LEU A 116 -1.17 7.70 3.45
CA LEU A 116 -1.05 9.11 3.78
C LEU A 116 0.08 9.37 4.78
N GLN A 117 0.25 8.51 5.78
CA GLN A 117 1.30 8.64 6.79
C GLN A 117 2.70 8.49 6.19
N ILE A 118 2.94 7.48 5.34
CA ILE A 118 4.25 7.35 4.68
C ILE A 118 4.50 8.47 3.68
N ALA A 119 3.47 8.98 2.99
CA ALA A 119 3.60 10.13 2.11
C ALA A 119 4.02 11.40 2.89
N LYS A 120 3.44 11.64 4.06
CA LYS A 120 3.84 12.72 4.97
C LYS A 120 5.31 12.60 5.39
N LEU A 121 5.76 11.39 5.79
CA LEU A 121 7.18 11.16 6.13
C LEU A 121 8.11 11.45 4.96
N ARG A 122 7.75 11.04 3.75
CA ARG A 122 8.55 11.31 2.54
C ARG A 122 8.63 12.79 2.22
N ALA A 123 7.53 13.51 2.38
CA ALA A 123 7.51 14.96 2.17
C ALA A 123 8.38 15.70 3.20
N ILE A 124 8.36 15.26 4.47
CA ILE A 124 9.25 15.77 5.51
C ILE A 124 10.70 15.43 5.15
N ALA A 125 11.01 14.20 4.77
CA ALA A 125 12.36 13.78 4.41
C ALA A 125 12.98 14.59 3.26
N ARG A 126 12.15 15.16 2.37
CA ARG A 126 12.59 16.00 1.25
C ARG A 126 12.99 17.42 1.70
N LYS A 127 12.33 17.98 2.73
CA LYS A 127 12.38 19.43 3.02
C LYS A 127 12.93 19.77 4.41
N ALA A 128 12.75 18.87 5.37
CA ALA A 128 13.05 19.13 6.77
C ALA A 128 14.51 18.75 7.15
N SER A 129 14.95 19.23 8.29
CA SER A 129 16.18 18.77 8.90
C SER A 129 16.08 17.31 9.33
N ARG A 130 17.23 16.68 9.58
CA ARG A 130 17.28 15.30 10.08
C ARG A 130 16.59 15.14 11.43
N ASP A 131 16.71 16.13 12.31
CA ASP A 131 16.12 16.07 13.64
C ASP A 131 14.59 16.18 13.60
N GLU A 132 14.03 17.04 12.76
CA GLU A 132 12.59 17.12 12.51
C GLU A 132 12.05 15.81 11.93
N LEU A 133 12.78 15.20 10.98
CA LEU A 133 12.39 13.92 10.40
C LEU A 133 12.47 12.79 11.44
N ARG A 134 13.51 12.79 12.30
CA ARG A 134 13.64 11.83 13.41
C ARG A 134 12.47 11.95 14.37
N GLU A 135 12.09 13.17 14.76
CA GLU A 135 10.96 13.37 15.68
C GLU A 135 9.65 12.92 15.06
N ALA A 136 9.35 13.32 13.81
CA ALA A 136 8.12 12.91 13.11
C ALA A 136 8.04 11.38 12.94
N SER A 137 9.12 10.73 12.52
CA SER A 137 9.16 9.27 12.35
C SER A 137 9.06 8.54 13.70
N LYS A 138 9.68 9.06 14.77
CA LYS A 138 9.57 8.50 16.11
C LYS A 138 8.14 8.52 16.64
N GLN A 139 7.41 9.62 16.42
CA GLN A 139 6.00 9.72 16.81
C GLN A 139 5.16 8.63 16.14
N MET A 140 5.36 8.35 14.85
CA MET A 140 4.65 7.29 14.14
C MET A 140 5.04 5.89 14.64
N ILE A 141 6.33 5.64 14.92
CA ILE A 141 6.79 4.36 15.48
C ILE A 141 6.15 4.10 16.85
N VAL A 142 6.13 5.11 17.73
CA VAL A 142 5.63 4.95 19.10
C VAL A 142 4.10 4.85 19.13
N ALA A 143 3.40 5.53 18.22
CA ALA A 143 1.94 5.51 18.16
C ALA A 143 1.37 4.12 17.85
N ASN A 144 2.00 3.38 16.93
CA ASN A 144 1.59 2.01 16.59
C ASN A 144 2.80 1.20 16.08
N PRO A 145 3.60 0.61 16.99
CA PRO A 145 4.82 -0.11 16.62
C PRO A 145 4.57 -1.39 15.83
N ALA A 146 3.35 -1.95 15.85
CA ALA A 146 2.95 -3.11 15.05
C ALA A 146 2.49 -2.76 13.63
N SER A 147 2.50 -1.49 13.24
CA SER A 147 2.08 -1.06 11.90
C SER A 147 3.21 -1.12 10.88
N LEU A 148 2.87 -1.35 9.59
CA LEU A 148 3.85 -1.22 8.51
C LEU A 148 4.37 0.22 8.34
N VAL A 149 3.64 1.23 8.82
CA VAL A 149 4.14 2.60 8.89
C VAL A 149 5.32 2.71 9.84
N ALA A 150 5.26 2.07 11.03
CA ALA A 150 6.37 2.02 11.98
C ALA A 150 7.56 1.23 11.40
N TYR A 151 7.29 0.10 10.74
CA TYR A 151 8.30 -0.65 10.01
C TYR A 151 8.98 0.21 8.93
N TYR A 152 8.22 0.91 8.10
CA TYR A 152 8.75 1.85 7.12
C TYR A 152 9.61 2.94 7.77
N ALA A 153 9.13 3.50 8.89
CA ALA A 153 9.78 4.62 9.58
C ALA A 153 11.14 4.24 10.21
N VAL A 154 11.32 3.01 10.74
CA VAL A 154 12.62 2.57 11.28
C VAL A 154 13.67 2.34 10.19
N PHE A 155 13.26 2.03 8.96
CA PHE A 155 14.16 1.87 7.80
C PHE A 155 14.24 3.11 6.90
N LEU A 156 13.66 4.22 7.34
CA LEU A 156 13.62 5.46 6.57
C LEU A 156 15.03 5.98 6.25
N LYS A 157 15.19 6.48 5.03
CA LYS A 157 16.43 7.11 4.58
C LYS A 157 16.19 8.57 4.18
N GLN A 158 17.14 9.42 4.46
CA GLN A 158 17.21 10.78 3.98
C GLN A 158 18.52 10.99 3.22
N ASN A 159 18.45 11.41 1.96
CA ASN A 159 19.62 11.57 1.08
C ASN A 159 20.51 10.31 1.02
N GLY A 160 19.87 9.13 0.99
CA GLY A 160 20.56 7.83 0.94
C GLY A 160 21.09 7.32 2.29
N LEU A 161 21.09 8.12 3.34
CA LEU A 161 21.57 7.75 4.67
C LEU A 161 20.41 7.33 5.58
N ALA A 162 20.58 6.23 6.32
CA ALA A 162 19.58 5.77 7.29
C ALA A 162 19.32 6.87 8.34
N VAL A 163 18.04 7.11 8.66
CA VAL A 163 17.64 8.09 9.67
C VAL A 163 17.94 7.57 11.07
N TRP A 164 17.77 6.27 11.28
CA TRP A 164 18.02 5.56 12.53
C TRP A 164 19.24 4.66 12.42
N ASP A 165 20.04 4.59 13.48
CA ASP A 165 21.25 3.77 13.54
C ASP A 165 21.08 2.69 14.61
N ILE A 166 20.89 1.44 14.19
CA ILE A 166 20.67 0.30 15.09
C ILE A 166 21.87 0.04 16.03
N THR A 167 23.06 0.54 15.71
CA THR A 167 24.23 0.44 16.58
C THR A 167 24.15 1.36 17.79
N GLN A 168 23.39 2.45 17.70
CA GLN A 168 23.16 3.37 18.80
C GLN A 168 22.10 2.81 19.77
N ALA A 169 22.39 2.80 21.06
CA ALA A 169 21.50 2.23 22.07
C ALA A 169 20.12 2.90 22.15
N SER A 170 20.04 4.22 21.90
CA SER A 170 18.78 4.96 21.84
C SER A 170 17.90 4.52 20.70
N ASP A 171 18.49 4.38 19.50
CA ASP A 171 17.77 4.07 18.28
C ASP A 171 17.38 2.58 18.23
N ARG A 172 18.25 1.70 18.70
CA ARG A 172 18.00 0.26 18.79
C ARG A 172 16.70 -0.08 19.53
N ARG A 173 16.32 0.71 20.54
CA ARG A 173 15.04 0.52 21.26
C ARG A 173 13.82 0.66 20.33
N LEU A 174 13.88 1.51 19.30
CA LEU A 174 12.81 1.67 18.33
C LEU A 174 12.70 0.42 17.44
N PHE A 175 13.83 -0.10 16.97
CA PHE A 175 13.85 -1.37 16.21
C PHE A 175 13.31 -2.53 17.02
N GLN A 176 13.73 -2.64 18.31
CA GLN A 176 13.24 -3.67 19.21
C GLN A 176 11.73 -3.54 19.46
N ALA A 177 11.21 -2.32 19.64
CA ALA A 177 9.79 -2.09 19.84
C ALA A 177 8.98 -2.54 18.62
N VAL A 178 9.43 -2.19 17.41
CA VAL A 178 8.78 -2.62 16.17
C VAL A 178 8.86 -4.14 16.01
N ALA A 179 10.07 -4.74 16.12
CA ALA A 179 10.26 -6.17 15.93
C ALA A 179 9.41 -6.99 16.93
N THR A 180 9.44 -6.64 18.22
CA THR A 180 8.63 -7.32 19.24
C THR A 180 7.14 -7.18 19.00
N SER A 181 6.70 -5.99 18.56
CA SER A 181 5.28 -5.75 18.26
C SER A 181 4.81 -6.52 17.03
N PHE A 182 5.65 -6.65 16.01
CA PHE A 182 5.35 -7.49 14.84
C PHE A 182 5.25 -8.96 15.23
N ASP A 183 6.23 -9.49 15.98
CA ASP A 183 6.25 -10.89 16.44
C ASP A 183 4.99 -11.24 17.25
N LEU A 184 4.51 -10.32 18.07
CA LEU A 184 3.29 -10.51 18.87
C LEU A 184 1.99 -10.42 18.09
N HIS A 185 1.90 -9.52 17.10
CA HIS A 185 0.65 -9.25 16.36
C HIS A 185 0.54 -10.03 15.05
N TRP A 186 1.67 -10.36 14.42
CA TRP A 186 1.77 -10.96 13.10
C TRP A 186 2.78 -12.12 13.09
N PRO A 187 2.62 -13.18 13.93
CA PRO A 187 3.64 -14.23 14.10
C PRO A 187 3.93 -15.01 12.80
N ASP A 188 2.95 -15.11 11.90
CA ASP A 188 3.07 -15.85 10.64
C ASP A 188 3.36 -14.93 9.43
N TYR A 189 3.64 -13.65 9.68
CA TYR A 189 3.90 -12.69 8.61
C TYR A 189 5.37 -12.74 8.17
N ASP A 190 5.60 -12.83 6.86
CA ASP A 190 6.96 -12.99 6.27
C ASP A 190 7.98 -11.91 6.70
N ARG A 191 7.51 -10.74 7.16
CA ARG A 191 8.37 -9.64 7.63
C ARG A 191 8.62 -9.67 9.13
N THR A 192 8.05 -10.61 9.84
CA THR A 192 8.38 -10.86 11.26
C THR A 192 9.77 -11.47 11.33
N ILE A 193 10.65 -10.88 12.16
CA ILE A 193 12.09 -11.20 12.25
C ILE A 193 12.34 -11.88 13.60
#